data_e14406d1a7146f024695665192ac6083
#
_entry.id   e14406d1a7146f024695665192ac6083
#
_cell.length_a   1.000
_cell.length_b   1.000
_cell.length_c   1.000
_cell.angle_alpha   90.00
_cell.angle_beta   90.00
_cell.angle_gamma   90.00
#
_symmetry.space_group_name_H-M   'P 1'
#
loop_
_entity.id
_entity.type
_entity.pdbx_description
1 polymer ?
#
loop_
_entity_poly.entity_id
_entity_poly.type
_entity_poly.pdbx_seq_one_letter_code
_entity_poly.pdbx_strand_id
1 'polypeptide(L)'
;MSALDTVFAPGIRFEYGGLAMQIAGRMAEVAMGEEFEFLFQKLIAVPLEMTGSHFTPVNTDGGHAPMLGGGLCTTLNDYIRFLKMIYHNGRFGNKEILKPETVQTMQVDQVRNAVVAPGEYVEKALGQHHTGIYGLGEWRELVDETTGEAYQISSPGWAGAYPWINKRDSVYGFFIAHVQGGANKKDGFSSFYGSPVLSETVTKIVNQ
;
A
#
# COMPACT_ATOMS: atom_id res chain seq x y z
N MET A 1 -19.28 -12.05 -8.05
CA MET A 1 -18.04 -12.79 -7.72
C MET A 1 -18.24 -14.28 -7.48
N SER A 2 -19.42 -14.74 -7.11
CA SER A 2 -19.72 -16.18 -6.92
C SER A 2 -19.65 -17.05 -8.19
N ALA A 3 -19.49 -16.43 -9.37
CA ALA A 3 -19.41 -17.12 -10.65
C ALA A 3 -17.97 -17.30 -11.18
N LEU A 4 -16.96 -16.89 -10.42
CA LEU A 4 -15.56 -17.08 -10.80
C LEU A 4 -15.04 -18.38 -10.15
N ASP A 5 -14.55 -19.28 -10.98
CA ASP A 5 -13.88 -20.49 -10.49
C ASP A 5 -12.56 -20.17 -9.81
N THR A 6 -12.23 -20.91 -8.75
CA THR A 6 -10.92 -20.88 -8.15
C THR A 6 -9.91 -21.58 -9.05
N VAL A 7 -8.91 -20.85 -9.53
CA VAL A 7 -7.91 -21.39 -10.46
C VAL A 7 -6.82 -22.18 -9.73
N PHE A 8 -6.50 -21.77 -8.48
CA PHE A 8 -5.46 -22.40 -7.66
C PHE A 8 -5.93 -22.56 -6.21
N ALA A 9 -5.41 -23.55 -5.53
CA ALA A 9 -5.62 -23.67 -4.09
C ALA A 9 -4.98 -22.49 -3.34
N PRO A 10 -5.56 -22.05 -2.20
CA PRO A 10 -5.00 -20.99 -1.40
C PRO A 10 -3.54 -21.26 -0.99
N GLY A 11 -2.69 -20.24 -1.06
CA GLY A 11 -1.27 -20.30 -0.67
C GLY A 11 -0.32 -20.85 -1.73
N ILE A 12 -0.80 -21.34 -2.87
CA ILE A 12 0.06 -21.88 -3.93
C ILE A 12 0.63 -20.79 -4.83
N ARG A 13 -0.17 -19.75 -5.10
CA ARG A 13 0.21 -18.67 -6.02
C ARG A 13 -0.11 -17.31 -5.43
N PHE A 14 0.85 -16.41 -5.53
CA PHE A 14 0.67 -14.99 -5.29
C PHE A 14 0.36 -14.28 -6.60
N GLU A 15 -0.70 -13.50 -6.60
CA GLU A 15 -1.12 -12.69 -7.73
C GLU A 15 -1.52 -11.30 -7.22
N TYR A 16 -0.77 -10.27 -7.63
CA TYR A 16 -1.08 -8.90 -7.25
C TYR A 16 -2.24 -8.35 -8.07
N GLY A 17 -3.20 -7.72 -7.41
CA GLY A 17 -4.32 -7.09 -8.13
C GLY A 17 -5.40 -6.52 -7.20
N GLY A 18 -6.17 -5.58 -7.75
CA GLY A 18 -7.23 -4.87 -7.01
C GLY A 18 -8.40 -5.75 -6.54
N LEU A 19 -8.59 -6.93 -7.13
CA LEU A 19 -9.69 -7.84 -6.74
C LEU A 19 -9.54 -8.32 -5.29
N ALA A 20 -8.33 -8.66 -4.86
CA ALA A 20 -8.07 -9.09 -3.48
C ALA A 20 -8.38 -7.96 -2.48
N MET A 21 -8.01 -6.73 -2.81
CA MET A 21 -8.33 -5.55 -1.99
C MET A 21 -9.84 -5.31 -1.92
N GLN A 22 -10.54 -5.48 -3.04
CA GLN A 22 -12.00 -5.34 -3.10
C GLN A 22 -12.72 -6.40 -2.24
N ILE A 23 -12.21 -7.64 -2.26
CA ILE A 23 -12.73 -8.73 -1.40
C ILE A 23 -12.48 -8.42 0.07
N ALA A 24 -11.27 -7.98 0.42
CA ALA A 24 -10.93 -7.64 1.80
C ALA A 24 -11.83 -6.52 2.36
N GLY A 25 -12.09 -5.47 1.57
CA GLY A 25 -13.04 -4.42 1.94
C GLY A 25 -14.45 -4.95 2.16
N ARG A 26 -14.93 -5.81 1.27
CA ARG A 26 -16.24 -6.44 1.46
C ARG A 26 -16.31 -7.33 2.71
N MET A 27 -15.23 -8.03 3.02
CA MET A 27 -15.14 -8.81 4.28
C MET A 27 -15.23 -7.89 5.49
N ALA A 28 -14.58 -6.72 5.48
CA ALA A 28 -14.69 -5.74 6.55
C ALA A 28 -16.13 -5.23 6.71
N GLU A 29 -16.81 -4.90 5.60
CA GLU A 29 -18.22 -4.48 5.63
C GLU A 29 -19.13 -5.55 6.25
N VAL A 30 -18.97 -6.81 5.85
CA VAL A 30 -19.76 -7.92 6.38
C VAL A 30 -19.48 -8.14 7.88
N ALA A 31 -18.22 -8.04 8.28
CA ALA A 31 -17.82 -8.25 9.67
C ALA A 31 -18.32 -7.15 10.61
N MET A 32 -18.36 -5.90 10.11
CA MET A 32 -18.73 -4.74 10.91
C MET A 32 -20.19 -4.30 10.74
N GLY A 33 -20.88 -4.77 9.69
CA GLY A 33 -22.24 -4.37 9.38
C GLY A 33 -22.39 -2.93 8.86
N GLU A 34 -21.30 -2.32 8.40
CA GLU A 34 -21.22 -0.92 7.96
C GLU A 34 -20.53 -0.83 6.59
N GLU A 35 -20.83 0.20 5.81
CA GLU A 35 -20.16 0.46 4.53
C GLU A 35 -18.68 0.82 4.71
N PHE A 36 -17.83 0.41 3.76
CA PHE A 36 -16.38 0.59 3.87
C PHE A 36 -15.95 2.05 4.03
N GLU A 37 -16.55 2.97 3.28
CA GLU A 37 -16.23 4.40 3.40
C GLU A 37 -16.51 4.90 4.82
N PHE A 38 -17.64 4.49 5.41
CA PHE A 38 -17.96 4.85 6.78
C PHE A 38 -16.95 4.25 7.78
N LEU A 39 -16.55 2.98 7.58
CA LEU A 39 -15.51 2.34 8.38
C LEU A 39 -14.17 3.06 8.25
N PHE A 40 -13.76 3.41 7.03
CA PHE A 40 -12.54 4.18 6.79
C PHE A 40 -12.56 5.53 7.50
N GLN A 41 -13.65 6.29 7.37
CA GLN A 41 -13.79 7.57 8.07
C GLN A 41 -13.73 7.40 9.57
N LYS A 42 -14.51 6.47 10.12
CA LYS A 42 -14.63 6.24 11.57
C LYS A 42 -13.35 5.73 12.22
N LEU A 43 -12.66 4.79 11.58
CA LEU A 43 -11.54 4.06 12.19
C LEU A 43 -10.17 4.63 11.82
N ILE A 44 -10.05 5.31 10.68
CA ILE A 44 -8.78 5.79 10.14
C ILE A 44 -8.78 7.31 9.93
N ALA A 45 -9.63 7.81 9.05
CA ALA A 45 -9.54 9.20 8.61
C ALA A 45 -9.77 10.20 9.74
N VAL A 46 -10.87 10.08 10.47
CA VAL A 46 -11.21 10.99 11.58
C VAL A 46 -10.18 10.90 12.72
N PRO A 47 -9.79 9.71 13.22
CA PRO A 47 -8.76 9.61 14.25
C PRO A 47 -7.41 10.19 13.86
N LEU A 48 -7.03 10.11 12.57
CA LEU A 48 -5.79 10.66 12.00
C LEU A 48 -5.94 12.10 11.52
N GLU A 49 -7.14 12.69 11.63
CA GLU A 49 -7.42 14.05 11.15
C GLU A 49 -7.19 14.24 9.64
N MET A 50 -7.48 13.20 8.85
CA MET A 50 -7.36 13.16 7.40
C MET A 50 -8.62 13.73 6.74
N THR A 51 -8.83 15.03 6.86
CA THR A 51 -10.08 15.70 6.51
C THR A 51 -10.38 15.79 5.01
N GLY A 52 -9.37 15.61 4.17
CA GLY A 52 -9.48 15.63 2.70
C GLY A 52 -9.42 14.24 2.06
N SER A 53 -9.54 13.18 2.85
CA SER A 53 -9.36 11.80 2.36
C SER A 53 -10.68 11.04 2.32
N HIS A 54 -10.94 10.38 1.17
CA HIS A 54 -12.12 9.54 0.95
C HIS A 54 -11.86 8.56 -0.20
N PHE A 55 -12.66 7.49 -0.29
CA PHE A 55 -12.59 6.57 -1.42
C PHE A 55 -13.57 6.95 -2.53
N THR A 56 -13.09 6.84 -3.78
CA THR A 56 -13.92 7.00 -4.96
C THR A 56 -14.79 5.75 -5.16
N PRO A 57 -16.11 5.90 -5.45
CA PRO A 57 -16.94 4.77 -5.85
C PRO A 57 -16.43 4.09 -7.12
N VAL A 58 -16.65 2.76 -7.24
CA VAL A 58 -16.30 2.00 -8.45
C VAL A 58 -17.10 2.48 -9.66
N ASN A 59 -18.38 2.80 -9.45
CA ASN A 59 -19.28 3.26 -10.50
C ASN A 59 -19.51 4.77 -10.41
N THR A 60 -19.49 5.45 -11.54
CA THR A 60 -19.75 6.88 -11.66
C THR A 60 -21.23 7.25 -11.47
N ASP A 61 -22.12 6.26 -11.49
CA ASP A 61 -23.56 6.42 -11.32
C ASP A 61 -24.03 6.46 -9.85
N GLY A 62 -23.09 6.57 -8.90
CA GLY A 62 -23.37 6.66 -7.47
C GLY A 62 -23.50 5.31 -6.75
N GLY A 63 -22.97 4.25 -7.33
CA GLY A 63 -22.82 2.97 -6.63
C GLY A 63 -21.98 3.11 -5.35
N HIS A 64 -22.39 2.47 -4.26
CA HIS A 64 -21.76 2.60 -2.94
C HIS A 64 -20.44 1.82 -2.78
N ALA A 65 -20.07 0.95 -3.73
CA ALA A 65 -18.86 0.16 -3.63
C ALA A 65 -17.60 1.01 -3.89
N PRO A 66 -16.72 1.21 -2.92
CA PRO A 66 -15.49 1.98 -3.11
C PRO A 66 -14.49 1.21 -3.97
N MET A 67 -13.68 1.93 -4.74
CA MET A 67 -12.57 1.35 -5.51
C MET A 67 -11.34 1.20 -4.60
N LEU A 68 -11.22 0.07 -3.91
CA LEU A 68 -10.18 -0.12 -2.89
C LEU A 68 -8.76 -0.29 -3.45
N GLY A 69 -8.65 -0.81 -4.67
CA GLY A 69 -7.34 -1.02 -5.30
C GLY A 69 -6.66 0.23 -5.85
N GLY A 70 -7.27 1.42 -5.73
CA GLY A 70 -6.66 2.63 -6.29
C GLY A 70 -7.54 3.87 -6.26
N GLY A 71 -8.69 3.84 -5.58
CA GLY A 71 -9.66 4.94 -5.55
C GLY A 71 -9.54 5.86 -4.34
N LEU A 72 -8.47 5.80 -3.56
CA LEU A 72 -8.27 6.74 -2.47
C LEU A 72 -7.94 8.14 -3.04
N CYS A 73 -8.81 9.09 -2.79
CA CYS A 73 -8.53 10.52 -2.91
C CYS A 73 -7.96 11.00 -1.59
N THR A 74 -6.85 11.70 -1.62
CA THR A 74 -6.17 12.17 -0.40
C THR A 74 -5.35 13.42 -0.66
N THR A 75 -4.90 14.09 0.39
CA THR A 75 -3.92 15.16 0.32
C THR A 75 -2.55 14.68 0.79
N LEU A 76 -1.49 15.42 0.43
CA LEU A 76 -0.15 15.16 0.93
C LEU A 76 -0.13 15.09 2.46
N ASN A 77 -0.72 16.08 3.12
CA ASN A 77 -0.72 16.18 4.57
C ASN A 77 -1.47 15.02 5.24
N ASP A 78 -2.60 14.61 4.67
CA ASP A 78 -3.39 13.50 5.21
C ASP A 78 -2.62 12.19 5.10
N TYR A 79 -2.05 11.92 3.93
CA TYR A 79 -1.31 10.66 3.74
C TYR A 79 -0.04 10.59 4.60
N ILE A 80 0.64 11.70 4.81
CA ILE A 80 1.78 11.78 5.76
C ILE A 80 1.35 11.44 7.20
N ARG A 81 0.15 11.83 7.62
CA ARG A 81 -0.39 11.41 8.94
C ARG A 81 -0.58 9.90 9.03
N PHE A 82 -1.08 9.29 7.95
CA PHE A 82 -1.18 7.83 7.86
C PHE A 82 0.20 7.16 7.93
N LEU A 83 1.17 7.62 7.13
CA LEU A 83 2.54 7.08 7.17
C LEU A 83 3.17 7.25 8.55
N LYS A 84 2.97 8.40 9.19
CA LYS A 84 3.44 8.65 10.56
C LYS A 84 2.86 7.65 11.55
N MET A 85 1.58 7.32 11.43
CA MET A 85 0.92 6.31 12.27
C MET A 85 1.54 4.93 12.06
N ILE A 86 1.76 4.50 10.81
CA ILE A 86 2.43 3.23 10.51
C ILE A 86 3.88 3.22 11.02
N TYR A 87 4.64 4.30 10.79
CA TYR A 87 6.01 4.44 11.26
C TYR A 87 6.12 4.29 12.78
N HIS A 88 5.15 4.82 13.53
CA HIS A 88 5.07 4.70 14.98
C HIS A 88 4.28 3.46 15.45
N ASN A 89 4.29 2.38 14.68
CA ASN A 89 3.67 1.09 15.01
C ASN A 89 2.20 1.22 15.44
N GLY A 90 1.42 1.96 14.67
CA GLY A 90 -0.02 2.11 14.87
C GLY A 90 -0.44 3.29 15.75
N ARG A 91 0.50 4.14 16.19
CA ARG A 91 0.20 5.28 17.07
C ARG A 91 0.25 6.62 16.33
N PHE A 92 -0.70 7.47 16.64
CA PHE A 92 -0.73 8.86 16.18
C PHE A 92 -0.94 9.80 17.39
N GLY A 93 0.11 10.50 17.78
CA GLY A 93 0.14 11.23 19.05
C GLY A 93 -0.09 10.27 20.24
N ASN A 94 -1.08 10.58 21.04
CA ASN A 94 -1.46 9.75 22.20
C ASN A 94 -2.50 8.68 21.88
N LYS A 95 -2.98 8.62 20.63
CA LYS A 95 -4.01 7.66 20.19
C LYS A 95 -3.35 6.40 19.64
N GLU A 96 -3.87 5.23 19.99
CA GLU A 96 -3.60 3.97 19.32
C GLU A 96 -4.68 3.77 18.26
N ILE A 97 -4.29 3.75 17.01
CA ILE A 97 -5.17 3.56 15.84
C ILE A 97 -5.17 2.09 15.43
N LEU A 98 -3.98 1.49 15.39
CA LEU A 98 -3.77 0.07 15.17
C LEU A 98 -2.90 -0.48 16.29
N LYS A 99 -3.11 -1.74 16.63
CA LYS A 99 -2.20 -2.43 17.55
C LYS A 99 -0.83 -2.63 16.91
N PRO A 100 0.28 -2.56 17.66
CA PRO A 100 1.62 -2.81 17.13
C PRO A 100 1.73 -4.16 16.40
N GLU A 101 1.08 -5.20 16.91
CA GLU A 101 1.08 -6.54 16.32
C GLU A 101 0.37 -6.56 14.96
N THR A 102 -0.64 -5.71 14.77
CA THR A 102 -1.33 -5.55 13.47
C THR A 102 -0.39 -4.94 12.44
N VAL A 103 0.32 -3.86 12.80
CA VAL A 103 1.31 -3.25 11.92
C VAL A 103 2.43 -4.23 11.58
N GLN A 104 2.93 -4.97 12.57
CA GLN A 104 3.93 -6.00 12.33
C GLN A 104 3.41 -7.08 11.37
N THR A 105 2.17 -7.55 11.56
CA THR A 105 1.55 -8.55 10.67
C THR A 105 1.42 -8.03 9.23
N MET A 106 1.16 -6.74 9.04
CA MET A 106 1.13 -6.13 7.71
C MET A 106 2.49 -6.18 7.02
N GLN A 107 3.59 -6.03 7.77
CA GLN A 107 4.94 -5.83 7.24
C GLN A 107 5.77 -7.12 7.06
N VAL A 108 5.30 -8.24 7.57
CA VAL A 108 5.97 -9.53 7.34
C VAL A 108 5.66 -10.08 5.95
N ASP A 109 6.53 -10.97 5.47
CA ASP A 109 6.34 -11.66 4.20
C ASP A 109 5.04 -12.46 4.18
N GLN A 110 4.10 -12.08 3.32
CA GLN A 110 2.85 -12.78 3.10
C GLN A 110 2.86 -13.64 1.83
N VAL A 111 3.88 -13.51 1.00
CA VAL A 111 4.05 -14.34 -0.21
C VAL A 111 4.54 -15.73 0.17
N ARG A 112 5.43 -15.82 1.15
CA ARG A 112 6.00 -17.07 1.66
C ARG A 112 6.60 -17.93 0.53
N ASN A 113 6.12 -19.16 0.39
CA ASN A 113 6.56 -20.12 -0.62
C ASN A 113 5.65 -20.16 -1.87
N ALA A 114 4.71 -19.22 -2.00
CA ALA A 114 3.82 -19.18 -3.14
C ALA A 114 4.58 -18.86 -4.43
N VAL A 115 4.18 -19.49 -5.53
CA VAL A 115 4.69 -19.14 -6.86
C VAL A 115 4.20 -17.73 -7.20
N VAL A 116 5.13 -16.84 -7.51
CA VAL A 116 4.81 -15.45 -7.83
C VAL A 116 4.40 -15.33 -9.28
N ALA A 117 3.19 -14.84 -9.54
CA ALA A 117 2.72 -14.58 -10.90
C ALA A 117 3.47 -13.38 -11.50
N PRO A 118 3.85 -13.41 -12.80
CA PRO A 118 4.48 -12.28 -13.44
C PRO A 118 3.57 -11.05 -13.48
N GLY A 119 4.17 -9.88 -13.44
CA GLY A 119 3.47 -8.60 -13.50
C GLY A 119 4.45 -7.45 -13.33
N GLU A 120 4.14 -6.29 -13.90
CA GLU A 120 5.05 -5.14 -13.92
C GLU A 120 5.58 -4.77 -12.53
N TYR A 121 4.72 -4.74 -11.53
CA TYR A 121 5.08 -4.43 -10.16
C TYR A 121 5.88 -5.55 -9.49
N VAL A 122 5.55 -6.78 -9.82
CA VAL A 122 6.20 -7.98 -9.30
C VAL A 122 7.62 -8.08 -9.82
N GLU A 123 7.82 -7.90 -11.12
CA GLU A 123 9.15 -7.98 -11.76
C GLU A 123 10.12 -6.96 -11.17
N LYS A 124 9.63 -5.75 -10.89
CA LYS A 124 10.43 -4.74 -10.23
C LYS A 124 10.78 -5.10 -8.78
N ALA A 125 9.83 -5.57 -8.00
CA ALA A 125 10.07 -5.99 -6.63
C ALA A 125 11.07 -7.15 -6.57
N LEU A 126 10.93 -8.15 -7.46
CA LEU A 126 11.89 -9.26 -7.59
C LEU A 126 13.27 -8.81 -8.08
N GLY A 127 13.36 -7.74 -8.86
CA GLY A 127 14.62 -7.14 -9.29
C GLY A 127 15.47 -6.58 -8.14
N GLN A 128 14.90 -6.46 -6.94
CA GLN A 128 15.61 -6.09 -5.71
C GLN A 128 16.22 -7.29 -4.98
N HIS A 129 16.24 -8.46 -5.59
CA HIS A 129 16.95 -9.67 -5.15
C HIS A 129 16.43 -10.35 -3.88
N HIS A 130 15.14 -10.20 -3.54
CA HIS A 130 14.55 -10.96 -2.44
C HIS A 130 13.19 -11.57 -2.83
N THR A 131 12.79 -12.62 -2.14
CA THR A 131 11.58 -13.38 -2.44
C THR A 131 10.34 -12.88 -1.71
N GLY A 132 10.48 -12.37 -0.51
CA GLY A 132 9.40 -11.87 0.32
C GLY A 132 9.01 -10.44 -0.04
N ILE A 133 8.38 -10.24 -1.20
CA ILE A 133 8.16 -8.94 -1.85
C ILE A 133 6.93 -8.18 -1.35
N TYR A 134 6.00 -8.85 -0.63
CA TYR A 134 4.71 -8.25 -0.31
C TYR A 134 4.22 -8.61 1.09
N GLY A 135 3.70 -7.59 1.78
CA GLY A 135 2.99 -7.71 3.04
C GLY A 135 1.46 -7.70 2.84
N LEU A 136 0.74 -7.04 3.73
CA LEU A 136 -0.70 -6.79 3.57
C LEU A 136 -0.90 -5.34 3.12
N GLY A 137 -1.12 -5.13 1.82
CA GLY A 137 -1.36 -3.82 1.23
C GLY A 137 -0.11 -2.98 0.98
N GLU A 138 1.08 -3.55 1.13
CA GLU A 138 2.35 -2.85 0.96
C GLU A 138 3.43 -3.73 0.34
N TRP A 139 4.30 -3.12 -0.45
CA TRP A 139 5.51 -3.72 -1.00
C TRP A 139 6.63 -3.66 0.02
N ARG A 140 7.35 -4.76 0.17
CA ARG A 140 8.57 -4.87 0.96
C ARG A 140 9.75 -4.58 0.05
N GLU A 141 10.06 -3.29 -0.14
CA GLU A 141 11.03 -2.85 -1.15
C GLU A 141 12.46 -3.22 -0.81
N LEU A 142 12.90 -2.96 0.42
CA LEU A 142 14.24 -3.29 0.87
C LEU A 142 14.13 -4.14 2.14
N VAL A 143 14.81 -5.28 2.10
CA VAL A 143 14.78 -6.30 3.14
C VAL A 143 16.20 -6.52 3.65
N ASP A 144 16.35 -6.68 4.93
CA ASP A 144 17.60 -7.12 5.54
C ASP A 144 17.78 -8.61 5.26
N GLU A 145 18.82 -8.96 4.53
CA GLU A 145 19.07 -10.35 4.09
C GLU A 145 19.35 -11.30 5.26
N THR A 146 19.79 -10.78 6.40
CA THR A 146 20.11 -11.57 7.58
C THR A 146 18.89 -11.91 8.40
N THR A 147 18.00 -10.90 8.62
CA THR A 147 16.82 -11.05 9.46
C THR A 147 15.54 -11.34 8.67
N GLY A 148 15.53 -11.03 7.38
CA GLY A 148 14.33 -11.09 6.55
C GLY A 148 13.34 -9.96 6.83
N GLU A 149 13.66 -8.98 7.66
CA GLU A 149 12.80 -7.85 7.97
C GLU A 149 12.84 -6.77 6.89
N ALA A 150 11.69 -6.28 6.48
CA ALA A 150 11.62 -5.14 5.58
C ALA A 150 11.94 -3.85 6.34
N TYR A 151 13.00 -3.15 5.93
CA TYR A 151 13.32 -1.84 6.46
C TYR A 151 12.82 -0.69 5.58
N GLN A 152 12.50 -0.97 4.30
CA GLN A 152 11.75 -0.04 3.45
C GLN A 152 10.51 -0.72 2.89
N ILE A 153 9.38 -0.08 3.13
CA ILE A 153 8.07 -0.46 2.62
C ILE A 153 7.48 0.67 1.81
N SER A 154 6.65 0.34 0.83
CA SER A 154 5.98 1.33 -0.02
C SER A 154 4.63 0.83 -0.55
N SER A 155 3.84 1.73 -1.09
CA SER A 155 2.59 1.39 -1.78
C SER A 155 2.42 2.27 -3.04
N PRO A 156 3.26 2.10 -4.07
CA PRO A 156 3.20 2.91 -5.26
C PRO A 156 1.88 2.77 -6.00
N GLY A 157 1.31 3.90 -6.41
CA GLY A 157 0.09 3.96 -7.21
C GLY A 157 0.40 4.06 -8.70
N TRP A 158 -0.45 3.43 -9.50
CA TRP A 158 -0.31 3.41 -10.96
C TRP A 158 -0.25 4.81 -11.61
N ALA A 159 -0.92 5.79 -11.04
CA ALA A 159 -0.96 7.17 -11.54
C ALA A 159 0.21 8.06 -11.09
N GLY A 160 1.17 7.55 -10.32
CA GLY A 160 2.37 8.29 -9.93
C GLY A 160 2.50 8.62 -8.44
N ALA A 161 1.56 8.19 -7.61
CA ALA A 161 1.71 8.32 -6.16
C ALA A 161 2.77 7.33 -5.64
N TYR A 162 3.63 7.78 -4.72
CA TYR A 162 4.62 6.93 -4.07
C TYR A 162 4.78 7.29 -2.59
N PRO A 163 4.06 6.61 -1.71
CA PRO A 163 4.31 6.62 -0.29
C PRO A 163 5.39 5.59 0.08
N TRP A 164 6.29 5.94 1.00
CA TRP A 164 7.29 5.01 1.52
C TRP A 164 7.59 5.28 2.99
N ILE A 165 8.06 4.26 3.66
CA ILE A 165 8.64 4.32 5.01
C ILE A 165 9.96 3.57 4.98
N ASN A 166 11.05 4.23 5.39
CA ASN A 166 12.34 3.61 5.61
C ASN A 166 12.66 3.69 7.12
N LYS A 167 12.56 2.54 7.79
CA LYS A 167 12.76 2.44 9.23
C LYS A 167 14.24 2.52 9.63
N ARG A 168 15.14 2.03 8.76
CA ARG A 168 16.59 2.05 9.00
C ARG A 168 17.12 3.48 9.08
N ASP A 169 16.67 4.31 8.15
CA ASP A 169 17.12 5.70 8.03
C ASP A 169 16.19 6.70 8.73
N SER A 170 15.11 6.20 9.37
CA SER A 170 14.11 7.01 10.07
C SER A 170 13.45 8.07 9.18
N VAL A 171 13.18 7.71 7.93
CA VAL A 171 12.56 8.59 6.93
C VAL A 171 11.26 7.98 6.45
N TYR A 172 10.24 8.80 6.33
CA TYR A 172 9.04 8.47 5.58
C TYR A 172 8.61 9.64 4.71
N GLY A 173 8.01 9.35 3.58
CA GLY A 173 7.64 10.37 2.62
C GLY A 173 6.50 9.96 1.71
N PHE A 174 5.93 10.95 1.07
CA PHE A 174 4.90 10.78 0.08
C PHE A 174 5.17 11.69 -1.11
N PHE A 175 5.59 11.10 -2.22
CA PHE A 175 5.62 11.77 -3.51
C PHE A 175 4.27 11.58 -4.18
N ILE A 176 3.67 12.66 -4.63
CA ILE A 176 2.39 12.62 -5.35
C ILE A 176 2.54 13.30 -6.71
N ALA A 177 2.24 12.55 -7.75
CA ALA A 177 2.11 13.05 -9.11
C ALA A 177 0.90 12.39 -9.77
N HIS A 178 0.30 13.07 -10.73
CA HIS A 178 -0.72 12.49 -11.58
C HIS A 178 -0.19 12.44 -13.01
N VAL A 179 0.14 11.24 -13.47
CA VAL A 179 0.65 11.03 -14.82
C VAL A 179 -0.32 10.16 -15.59
N GLN A 180 -0.72 10.60 -16.77
CA GLN A 180 -1.60 9.81 -17.63
C GLN A 180 -0.87 8.56 -18.14
N GLY A 181 -1.53 7.40 -18.05
CA GLY A 181 -0.94 6.06 -18.21
C GLY A 181 -0.23 5.75 -19.54
N GLY A 182 -0.35 6.58 -20.57
CA GLY A 182 0.40 6.45 -21.81
C GLY A 182 1.74 7.20 -21.85
N ALA A 183 1.88 8.27 -21.08
CA ALA A 183 3.08 9.09 -21.02
C ALA A 183 4.20 8.43 -20.20
N ASN A 184 3.84 7.68 -19.16
CA ASN A 184 4.79 7.00 -18.27
C ASN A 184 5.76 6.06 -18.98
N LYS A 185 5.25 5.30 -19.96
CA LYS A 185 6.08 4.36 -20.73
C LYS A 185 6.98 5.06 -21.76
N LYS A 186 6.56 6.22 -22.24
CA LYS A 186 7.24 6.95 -23.32
C LYS A 186 8.42 7.76 -22.80
N ASP A 187 8.30 8.31 -21.60
CA ASP A 187 9.31 9.19 -20.99
C ASP A 187 10.14 8.48 -19.89
N GLY A 188 9.96 7.17 -19.71
CA GLY A 188 10.70 6.39 -18.71
C GLY A 188 10.35 6.71 -17.26
N PHE A 189 9.38 7.58 -17.02
CA PHE A 189 8.90 7.87 -15.66
C PHE A 189 7.77 6.91 -15.27
N SER A 190 8.04 6.09 -14.32
CA SER A 190 7.03 5.30 -13.61
C SER A 190 7.24 5.50 -12.12
N SER A 191 6.16 5.69 -11.37
CA SER A 191 6.22 5.74 -9.90
C SER A 191 6.94 4.53 -9.31
N PHE A 192 6.90 3.42 -10.00
CA PHE A 192 7.62 2.20 -9.64
C PHE A 192 9.11 2.23 -9.96
N TYR A 193 9.52 2.84 -11.07
CA TYR A 193 10.92 2.84 -11.51
C TYR A 193 11.68 4.09 -11.08
N GLY A 194 11.00 5.22 -11.00
CA GLY A 194 11.62 6.49 -10.56
C GLY A 194 11.62 6.70 -9.05
N SER A 195 10.67 6.11 -8.36
CA SER A 195 10.40 6.38 -6.95
C SER A 195 11.45 5.84 -5.97
N PRO A 196 12.07 4.66 -6.16
CA PRO A 196 13.18 4.24 -5.31
C PRO A 196 14.39 5.16 -5.41
N VAL A 197 14.67 5.70 -6.58
CA VAL A 197 15.74 6.71 -6.77
C VAL A 197 15.42 7.98 -5.98
N LEU A 198 14.13 8.38 -5.95
CA LEU A 198 13.68 9.53 -5.20
C LEU A 198 13.82 9.30 -3.69
N SER A 199 13.34 8.16 -3.17
CA SER A 199 13.43 7.83 -1.74
C SER A 199 14.89 7.74 -1.29
N GLU A 200 15.77 7.14 -2.08
CA GLU A 200 17.20 7.08 -1.82
C GLU A 200 17.85 8.47 -1.80
N THR A 201 17.48 9.32 -2.76
CA THR A 201 17.99 10.71 -2.83
C THR A 201 17.56 11.51 -1.62
N VAL A 202 16.29 11.44 -1.24
CA VAL A 202 15.76 12.12 -0.03
C VAL A 202 16.47 11.60 1.22
N THR A 203 16.63 10.30 1.36
CA THR A 203 17.34 9.70 2.51
C THR A 203 18.79 10.22 2.62
N LYS A 204 19.49 10.28 1.49
CA LYS A 204 20.87 10.83 1.46
C LYS A 204 20.95 12.32 1.89
N ILE A 205 19.95 13.10 1.51
CA ILE A 205 19.92 14.54 1.85
C ILE A 205 19.60 14.75 3.34
N VAL A 206 18.65 13.98 3.87
CA VAL A 206 18.19 14.12 5.27
C VAL A 206 19.26 13.65 6.27
N ASN A 207 20.12 12.71 5.88
CA ASN A 207 21.15 12.12 6.73
C ASN A 207 22.53 12.81 6.59
N GLN A 208 22.63 13.92 5.88
CA GLN A 208 23.81 14.79 5.81
C GLN A 208 23.83 15.79 6.98
#